data_e77f34d064ee1c16d869eac70aefc689
#
_entry.id   e77f34d064ee1c16d869eac70aefc689
#
_cell.length_a   1.000
_cell.length_b   1.000
_cell.length_c   1.000
_cell.angle_alpha   90.00
_cell.angle_beta   90.00
_cell.angle_gamma   90.00
#
_symmetry.space_group_name_H-M   'P 1'
#
loop_
_entity.id
_entity.type
_entity.pdbx_description
1 polymer ?
#
loop_
_entity_poly.entity_id
_entity_poly.type
_entity_poly.pdbx_seq_one_letter_code
_entity_poly.pdbx_strand_id
1 'polypeptide(L)'
;MTPNNECLMEMNKLLPKMLKFGEILMTMEPEKQIHNDKVGAMKAKDANVNDTAFLCGYFSIDGKILSNITKGKSPDSLKEWTPLHYSGQQTALLSNFYYPEFVEFCTEVRQSYSLRVNRQVSIPAGGDERCSFRVEDIRFGIYPYDIVMFSIRIEFADTDLDKLLYALSRLRNCCFYDGAGLDEFISVCIDPLKRLYCVLTGCETAPDANCLVENGNKFKLFHIVESGDLSDEFLYSCATLSRYEPDSPFSASREYFEKTIAESRLNIVNNWKALMLLDTVTFCAKELSEFTKGIWTNDYFGMIYLYELYRKTYLYRQNLLFRSRRESPEVLHEQLKYFERKYTFSSISYNFLPNDVDKVIEQGLGTAKVERDVYRVIDQEVESKSAERESRSNVFLTFLTCVASLSAVWDISCMVDAMVNYEVAFHYSTVGYRAVVSVLIAIILIVLLITRYKKK
;
A
#
# COMPACT_ATOMS: atom_id res chain seq x y z
N MET A 1 0.00 -45.29 -19.50
CA MET A 1 -1.02 -44.24 -19.23
C MET A 1 -0.27 -43.04 -18.74
N THR A 2 -0.33 -41.95 -19.48
CA THR A 2 0.46 -40.74 -19.24
C THR A 2 -0.27 -39.85 -18.21
N PRO A 3 0.44 -39.13 -17.33
CA PRO A 3 -0.15 -38.29 -16.25
C PRO A 3 -1.12 -37.18 -16.71
N ASN A 4 -1.14 -36.90 -18.02
CA ASN A 4 -1.99 -35.87 -18.61
C ASN A 4 -3.49 -36.22 -18.68
N ASN A 5 -3.84 -37.49 -18.64
CA ASN A 5 -5.26 -37.89 -18.81
C ASN A 5 -6.09 -37.82 -17.50
N GLU A 6 -5.47 -37.98 -16.33
CA GLU A 6 -6.16 -37.82 -15.06
C GLU A 6 -6.44 -36.36 -14.74
N CYS A 7 -5.51 -35.46 -15.04
CA CYS A 7 -5.66 -34.02 -14.87
C CYS A 7 -6.78 -33.44 -15.76
N LEU A 8 -6.91 -33.91 -16.99
CA LEU A 8 -8.00 -33.55 -17.92
C LEU A 8 -9.36 -34.10 -17.47
N MET A 9 -9.41 -35.26 -16.84
CA MET A 9 -10.66 -35.82 -16.29
C MET A 9 -11.14 -35.06 -15.04
N GLU A 10 -10.24 -34.60 -14.19
CA GLU A 10 -10.62 -33.78 -13.03
C GLU A 10 -11.00 -32.34 -13.43
N MET A 11 -10.30 -31.75 -14.38
CA MET A 11 -10.70 -30.46 -14.96
C MET A 11 -12.10 -30.50 -15.57
N ASN A 12 -12.44 -31.57 -16.30
CA ASN A 12 -13.79 -31.75 -16.87
C ASN A 12 -14.89 -31.98 -15.81
N LYS A 13 -14.54 -32.38 -14.59
CA LYS A 13 -15.47 -32.46 -13.46
C LYS A 13 -15.63 -31.13 -12.71
N LEU A 14 -14.60 -30.28 -12.75
CA LEU A 14 -14.61 -28.98 -12.11
C LEU A 14 -15.20 -27.88 -13.00
N LEU A 15 -14.99 -27.97 -14.31
CA LEU A 15 -15.49 -27.00 -15.30
C LEU A 15 -17.01 -26.76 -15.21
N PRO A 16 -17.90 -27.79 -15.07
CA PRO A 16 -19.33 -27.57 -14.89
C PRO A 16 -19.69 -26.92 -13.53
N LYS A 17 -18.86 -27.14 -12.50
CA LYS A 17 -19.06 -26.48 -11.19
C LYS A 17 -18.63 -25.02 -11.24
N MET A 18 -17.63 -24.71 -12.03
CA MET A 18 -17.12 -23.34 -12.22
C MET A 18 -18.03 -22.53 -13.16
N LEU A 19 -18.55 -23.13 -14.22
CA LEU A 19 -19.60 -22.53 -15.08
C LEU A 19 -20.88 -22.27 -14.29
N LYS A 20 -21.26 -23.18 -13.40
CA LYS A 20 -22.37 -22.98 -12.46
C LYS A 20 -22.08 -21.86 -11.46
N PHE A 21 -20.83 -21.61 -11.09
CA PHE A 21 -20.44 -20.50 -10.24
C PHE A 21 -20.54 -19.16 -10.98
N GLY A 22 -20.15 -19.09 -12.24
CA GLY A 22 -20.40 -17.94 -13.11
C GLY A 22 -21.90 -17.72 -13.35
N GLU A 23 -22.68 -18.79 -13.50
CA GLU A 23 -24.13 -18.73 -13.58
C GLU A 23 -24.79 -18.36 -12.23
N ILE A 24 -24.30 -18.86 -11.10
CA ILE A 24 -24.79 -18.47 -9.75
C ILE A 24 -24.51 -16.99 -9.46
N LEU A 25 -23.41 -16.44 -9.97
CA LEU A 25 -23.18 -14.99 -9.93
C LEU A 25 -24.08 -14.20 -10.88
N MET A 26 -24.58 -14.83 -11.97
CA MET A 26 -25.39 -14.18 -13.00
C MET A 26 -26.88 -14.54 -12.97
N THR A 27 -27.28 -15.68 -12.40
CA THR A 27 -28.65 -16.17 -12.41
C THR A 27 -29.22 -16.44 -11.03
N MET A 28 -29.36 -15.40 -10.23
CA MET A 28 -30.42 -15.39 -9.21
C MET A 28 -31.62 -14.69 -9.83
N GLU A 29 -32.63 -15.47 -10.23
CA GLU A 29 -33.90 -14.96 -10.73
C GLU A 29 -34.51 -13.96 -9.73
N PRO A 30 -35.17 -12.89 -10.22
CA PRO A 30 -35.86 -11.95 -9.35
C PRO A 30 -37.09 -12.64 -8.75
N GLU A 31 -37.00 -13.02 -7.49
CA GLU A 31 -38.21 -13.43 -6.75
C GLU A 31 -39.18 -12.25 -6.69
N LYS A 32 -40.42 -12.57 -7.01
CA LYS A 32 -41.56 -11.67 -7.10
C LYS A 32 -41.66 -10.75 -5.88
N GLN A 33 -41.63 -9.44 -6.13
CA GLN A 33 -42.09 -8.44 -5.19
C GLN A 33 -43.47 -8.77 -4.65
N ILE A 34 -43.55 -9.24 -3.42
CA ILE A 34 -44.77 -9.19 -2.63
C ILE A 34 -44.75 -7.84 -1.88
N HIS A 35 -45.58 -6.94 -2.38
CA HIS A 35 -45.92 -5.73 -1.68
C HIS A 35 -46.58 -6.12 -0.32
N ASN A 36 -45.90 -5.81 0.77
CA ASN A 36 -46.50 -5.73 2.09
C ASN A 36 -46.02 -4.43 2.75
N ASP A 37 -46.79 -3.39 2.48
CA ASP A 37 -46.84 -2.19 3.34
C ASP A 37 -47.40 -2.62 4.71
N LYS A 38 -46.52 -2.71 5.67
CA LYS A 38 -46.67 -2.54 7.12
C LYS A 38 -45.47 -3.17 7.83
N VAL A 39 -44.32 -2.57 7.72
CA VAL A 39 -43.24 -2.87 8.65
C VAL A 39 -43.24 -1.75 9.67
N GLY A 40 -43.91 -2.00 10.79
CA GLY A 40 -43.67 -1.26 12.02
C GLY A 40 -42.17 -1.34 12.32
N ALA A 41 -41.59 -0.22 12.72
CA ALA A 41 -40.20 -0.13 13.15
C ALA A 41 -39.92 -1.12 14.29
N MET A 42 -39.62 -2.38 13.94
CA MET A 42 -38.93 -3.30 14.82
C MET A 42 -37.53 -2.75 14.97
N LYS A 43 -37.21 -2.23 16.14
CA LYS A 43 -35.84 -1.97 16.54
C LYS A 43 -35.05 -3.24 16.28
N ALA A 44 -34.17 -3.21 15.29
CA ALA A 44 -33.22 -4.28 15.01
C ALA A 44 -32.19 -4.30 16.15
N LYS A 45 -32.60 -4.83 17.32
CA LYS A 45 -31.82 -4.74 18.54
C LYS A 45 -30.97 -5.98 18.81
N ASP A 46 -31.18 -7.11 18.12
CA ASP A 46 -30.59 -8.38 18.53
C ASP A 46 -30.30 -9.34 17.37
N ALA A 47 -29.74 -8.87 16.26
CA ALA A 47 -29.25 -9.78 15.23
C ALA A 47 -27.82 -10.18 15.56
N ASN A 48 -27.63 -11.42 16.04
CA ASN A 48 -26.32 -12.03 16.12
C ASN A 48 -25.74 -12.18 14.70
N VAL A 49 -24.44 -12.00 14.60
CA VAL A 49 -23.71 -12.03 13.34
C VAL A 49 -22.52 -12.97 13.40
N ASN A 50 -22.09 -13.47 12.26
CA ASN A 50 -20.80 -14.13 12.10
C ASN A 50 -19.86 -13.16 11.40
N ASP A 51 -18.60 -13.13 11.81
CA ASP A 51 -17.59 -12.27 11.19
C ASP A 51 -16.26 -13.02 11.03
N THR A 52 -15.68 -12.90 9.86
CA THR A 52 -14.30 -13.33 9.58
C THR A 52 -13.46 -12.08 9.34
N ALA A 53 -12.65 -11.72 10.33
CA ALA A 53 -11.85 -10.52 10.36
C ALA A 53 -10.35 -10.83 10.19
N PHE A 54 -9.65 -9.93 9.48
CA PHE A 54 -8.20 -9.94 9.31
C PHE A 54 -7.65 -8.62 9.83
N LEU A 55 -6.88 -8.69 10.91
CA LEU A 55 -6.12 -7.57 11.41
C LEU A 55 -4.76 -7.56 10.72
N CYS A 56 -4.51 -6.55 9.91
CA CYS A 56 -3.30 -6.44 9.09
C CYS A 56 -2.36 -5.37 9.63
N GLY A 57 -1.08 -5.70 9.65
CA GLY A 57 -0.01 -4.78 9.96
C GLY A 57 1.17 -4.96 9.01
N TYR A 58 2.16 -4.09 9.13
CA TYR A 58 3.35 -4.14 8.29
C TYR A 58 4.55 -3.47 8.98
N PHE A 59 5.73 -3.92 8.59
CA PHE A 59 7.01 -3.34 9.01
C PHE A 59 8.08 -3.54 7.94
N SER A 60 9.15 -2.75 8.03
CA SER A 60 10.30 -2.87 7.11
C SER A 60 11.39 -3.75 7.72
N ILE A 61 12.09 -4.49 6.86
CA ILE A 61 13.22 -5.35 7.25
C ILE A 61 14.54 -4.85 6.65
N ASP A 62 15.65 -5.33 7.19
CA ASP A 62 16.97 -5.10 6.58
C ASP A 62 17.19 -6.09 5.43
N GLY A 63 17.47 -5.57 4.23
CA GLY A 63 17.69 -6.36 3.02
C GLY A 63 18.83 -7.37 3.12
N LYS A 64 19.81 -7.17 4.03
CA LYS A 64 20.87 -8.15 4.30
C LYS A 64 20.32 -9.41 4.95
N ILE A 65 19.38 -9.26 5.87
CA ILE A 65 18.75 -10.38 6.57
C ILE A 65 17.87 -11.16 5.60
N LEU A 66 17.11 -10.47 4.75
CA LEU A 66 16.33 -11.10 3.69
C LEU A 66 17.17 -11.98 2.78
N SER A 67 18.37 -11.51 2.38
CA SER A 67 19.28 -12.29 1.52
C SER A 67 19.75 -13.61 2.17
N ASN A 68 19.78 -13.69 3.50
CA ASN A 68 20.13 -14.90 4.23
C ASN A 68 18.94 -15.89 4.27
N ILE A 69 17.73 -15.39 4.46
CA ILE A 69 16.51 -16.21 4.46
C ILE A 69 16.27 -16.83 3.07
N THR A 70 16.40 -16.03 2.02
CA THR A 70 16.24 -16.51 0.63
C THR A 70 17.31 -17.52 0.19
N LYS A 71 18.50 -17.51 0.82
CA LYS A 71 19.57 -18.51 0.58
C LYS A 71 19.42 -19.80 1.40
N GLY A 72 18.26 -20.05 2.00
CA GLY A 72 17.95 -21.26 2.74
C GLY A 72 18.61 -21.33 4.14
N LYS A 73 19.21 -20.24 4.61
CA LYS A 73 19.66 -20.09 5.98
C LYS A 73 18.53 -19.52 6.85
N SER A 74 17.38 -20.21 6.84
CA SER A 74 16.26 -19.81 7.70
C SER A 74 16.70 -19.92 9.16
N PRO A 75 16.56 -18.86 9.96
CA PRO A 75 16.80 -18.92 11.40
C PRO A 75 15.91 -19.99 12.04
N ASP A 76 16.42 -20.67 13.05
CA ASP A 76 15.65 -21.69 13.80
C ASP A 76 14.29 -21.16 14.31
N SER A 77 14.21 -19.87 14.54
CA SER A 77 13.00 -19.16 14.97
C SER A 77 11.88 -19.07 13.91
N LEU A 78 12.16 -19.37 12.63
CA LEU A 78 11.13 -19.49 11.60
C LEU A 78 10.60 -20.92 11.45
N LYS A 79 11.08 -21.89 12.22
CA LYS A 79 10.60 -23.29 12.16
C LYS A 79 9.11 -23.44 12.54
N GLU A 80 8.59 -22.52 13.33
CA GLU A 80 7.16 -22.50 13.68
C GLU A 80 6.26 -22.05 12.50
N TRP A 81 6.84 -21.41 11.50
CA TRP A 81 6.13 -20.86 10.36
C TRP A 81 6.22 -21.79 9.16
N THR A 82 5.07 -22.22 8.67
CA THR A 82 4.97 -23.08 7.49
C THR A 82 4.94 -22.24 6.22
N PRO A 83 5.84 -22.45 5.25
CA PRO A 83 5.75 -21.78 3.97
C PRO A 83 4.41 -22.09 3.27
N LEU A 84 3.77 -21.07 2.73
CA LEU A 84 2.57 -21.19 1.94
C LEU A 84 2.95 -21.20 0.46
N HIS A 85 2.63 -22.30 -0.22
CA HIS A 85 2.81 -22.43 -1.64
C HIS A 85 1.45 -22.61 -2.32
N TYR A 86 1.22 -21.85 -3.36
CA TYR A 86 0.05 -22.07 -4.20
C TYR A 86 0.23 -23.37 -4.99
N SER A 87 -0.72 -24.26 -4.90
CA SER A 87 -0.73 -25.47 -5.75
C SER A 87 -0.99 -25.07 -7.20
N GLY A 88 -0.59 -25.92 -8.15
CA GLY A 88 -0.88 -25.69 -9.57
C GLY A 88 -2.38 -25.51 -9.85
N GLN A 89 -3.26 -26.16 -9.08
CA GLN A 89 -4.71 -25.98 -9.17
C GLN A 89 -5.16 -24.61 -8.69
N GLN A 90 -4.61 -24.10 -7.58
CA GLN A 90 -4.90 -22.76 -7.09
C GLN A 90 -4.42 -21.68 -8.05
N THR A 91 -3.21 -21.83 -8.57
CA THR A 91 -2.67 -20.89 -9.58
C THR A 91 -3.54 -20.90 -10.85
N ALA A 92 -3.96 -22.08 -11.31
CA ALA A 92 -4.88 -22.19 -12.45
C ALA A 92 -6.25 -21.55 -12.16
N LEU A 93 -6.77 -21.68 -10.93
CA LEU A 93 -7.99 -21.00 -10.51
C LEU A 93 -7.83 -19.48 -10.57
N LEU A 94 -6.75 -18.96 -10.01
CA LEU A 94 -6.45 -17.52 -10.04
C LEU A 94 -6.31 -16.99 -11.46
N SER A 95 -5.68 -17.75 -12.36
CA SER A 95 -5.51 -17.37 -13.77
C SER A 95 -6.83 -17.28 -14.55
N ASN A 96 -7.93 -17.84 -14.03
CA ASN A 96 -9.27 -17.65 -14.60
C ASN A 96 -9.89 -16.30 -14.21
N PHE A 97 -9.42 -15.67 -13.14
CA PHE A 97 -9.96 -14.41 -12.63
C PHE A 97 -9.06 -13.22 -12.93
N TYR A 98 -7.74 -13.41 -12.93
CA TYR A 98 -6.75 -12.35 -12.93
C TYR A 98 -5.79 -12.43 -14.12
N TYR A 99 -5.21 -11.30 -14.48
CA TYR A 99 -4.11 -11.27 -15.44
C TYR A 99 -2.87 -12.00 -14.92
N PRO A 100 -2.07 -12.63 -15.80
CA PRO A 100 -0.91 -13.42 -15.41
C PRO A 100 0.09 -12.66 -14.53
N GLU A 101 0.33 -11.39 -14.82
CA GLU A 101 1.26 -10.54 -14.09
C GLU A 101 0.81 -10.32 -12.64
N PHE A 102 -0.49 -10.18 -12.41
CA PHE A 102 -1.05 -10.05 -11.07
C PHE A 102 -0.98 -11.39 -10.32
N VAL A 103 -1.25 -12.50 -11.00
CA VAL A 103 -1.11 -13.86 -10.42
C VAL A 103 0.35 -14.11 -10.04
N GLU A 104 1.31 -13.85 -10.92
CA GLU A 104 2.74 -13.97 -10.63
C GLU A 104 3.14 -13.15 -9.40
N PHE A 105 2.71 -11.89 -9.34
CA PHE A 105 2.96 -11.04 -8.16
C PHE A 105 2.45 -11.68 -6.87
N CYS A 106 1.24 -12.19 -6.87
CA CYS A 106 0.60 -12.74 -5.67
C CYS A 106 1.13 -14.11 -5.25
N THR A 107 1.63 -14.93 -6.20
CA THR A 107 2.00 -16.33 -5.94
C THR A 107 3.51 -16.57 -5.91
N GLU A 108 4.28 -15.83 -6.69
CA GLU A 108 5.72 -16.07 -6.87
C GLU A 108 6.59 -14.95 -6.29
N VAL A 109 6.19 -13.69 -6.53
CA VAL A 109 6.96 -12.53 -6.04
C VAL A 109 6.86 -12.40 -4.53
N ARG A 110 5.69 -12.69 -3.97
CA ARG A 110 5.43 -12.67 -2.53
C ARG A 110 5.77 -14.02 -1.89
N GLN A 111 6.74 -14.05 -0.99
CA GLN A 111 7.01 -15.23 -0.15
C GLN A 111 6.09 -15.21 1.07
N SER A 112 5.21 -16.18 1.18
CA SER A 112 4.19 -16.24 2.22
C SER A 112 4.41 -17.39 3.20
N TYR A 113 4.07 -17.15 4.46
CA TYR A 113 4.19 -18.09 5.57
C TYR A 113 2.96 -18.03 6.46
N SER A 114 2.66 -19.14 7.14
CA SER A 114 1.55 -19.24 8.09
C SER A 114 1.98 -19.89 9.39
N LEU A 115 1.48 -19.35 10.50
CA LEU A 115 1.49 -19.96 11.82
C LEU A 115 0.05 -20.36 12.17
N ARG A 116 -0.21 -21.66 12.25
CA ARG A 116 -1.52 -22.16 12.64
C ARG A 116 -1.69 -21.99 14.14
N VAL A 117 -2.74 -21.30 14.56
CA VAL A 117 -3.03 -20.99 15.98
C VAL A 117 -4.19 -21.86 16.48
N ASN A 118 -5.34 -21.78 15.82
CA ASN A 118 -6.59 -22.49 16.12
C ASN A 118 -6.92 -22.44 17.62
N ARG A 119 -7.01 -21.26 18.22
CA ARG A 119 -7.21 -21.04 19.63
C ARG A 119 -8.37 -20.11 19.91
N GLN A 120 -9.22 -20.50 20.88
CA GLN A 120 -10.25 -19.62 21.41
C GLN A 120 -9.63 -18.59 22.33
N VAL A 121 -10.00 -17.32 22.11
CA VAL A 121 -9.54 -16.17 22.89
C VAL A 121 -10.75 -15.39 23.38
N SER A 122 -10.68 -14.81 24.55
CA SER A 122 -11.75 -14.03 25.13
C SER A 122 -11.23 -12.70 25.67
N ILE A 123 -11.89 -11.60 25.29
CA ILE A 123 -11.53 -10.24 25.70
C ILE A 123 -12.70 -9.52 26.36
N PRO A 124 -12.48 -8.50 27.17
CA PRO A 124 -13.56 -7.66 27.68
C PRO A 124 -14.35 -6.98 26.54
N ALA A 125 -15.67 -7.01 26.62
CA ALA A 125 -16.58 -6.44 25.63
C ALA A 125 -17.38 -5.23 26.15
N GLY A 126 -17.00 -4.68 27.31
CA GLY A 126 -17.67 -3.59 28.00
C GLY A 126 -18.30 -4.07 29.32
N GLY A 127 -18.10 -3.32 30.41
CA GLY A 127 -18.52 -3.73 31.76
C GLY A 127 -17.92 -5.09 32.15
N ASP A 128 -18.76 -5.99 32.68
CA ASP A 128 -18.37 -7.34 33.07
C ASP A 128 -18.50 -8.38 31.92
N GLU A 129 -18.94 -7.94 30.74
CA GLU A 129 -19.16 -8.82 29.61
C GLU A 129 -17.84 -9.14 28.87
N ARG A 130 -17.81 -10.36 28.28
CA ARG A 130 -16.68 -10.79 27.47
C ARG A 130 -17.16 -11.18 26.07
N CYS A 131 -16.31 -10.93 25.09
CA CYS A 131 -16.48 -11.40 23.73
C CYS A 131 -15.45 -12.48 23.43
N SER A 132 -15.91 -13.63 22.97
CA SER A 132 -15.05 -14.76 22.63
C SER A 132 -15.02 -14.95 21.12
N PHE A 133 -13.84 -15.22 20.59
CA PHE A 133 -13.59 -15.45 19.17
C PHE A 133 -12.48 -16.49 19.01
N ARG A 134 -12.40 -17.07 17.80
CA ARG A 134 -11.34 -18.01 17.47
C ARG A 134 -10.26 -17.32 16.63
N VAL A 135 -9.01 -17.45 17.03
CA VAL A 135 -7.86 -17.10 16.21
C VAL A 135 -7.48 -18.32 15.38
N GLU A 136 -7.63 -18.25 14.08
CA GLU A 136 -7.37 -19.35 13.15
C GLU A 136 -5.89 -19.49 12.83
N ASP A 137 -5.34 -18.47 12.24
CA ASP A 137 -3.94 -18.42 11.82
C ASP A 137 -3.38 -16.99 11.85
N ILE A 138 -2.07 -16.90 11.81
CA ILE A 138 -1.33 -15.69 11.56
C ILE A 138 -0.52 -15.93 10.29
N ARG A 139 -0.64 -15.06 9.31
CA ARG A 139 0.10 -15.14 8.05
C ARG A 139 0.98 -13.93 7.89
N PHE A 140 2.14 -14.12 7.28
CA PHE A 140 2.94 -12.99 6.82
C PHE A 140 3.46 -13.26 5.41
N GLY A 141 3.70 -12.17 4.69
CA GLY A 141 4.32 -12.18 3.38
C GLY A 141 5.49 -11.21 3.34
N ILE A 142 6.57 -11.65 2.70
CA ILE A 142 7.72 -10.82 2.38
C ILE A 142 7.51 -10.32 0.96
N TYR A 143 7.40 -9.00 0.82
CA TYR A 143 7.16 -8.32 -0.43
C TYR A 143 8.44 -7.64 -0.93
N PRO A 144 8.51 -7.24 -2.20
CA PRO A 144 9.60 -6.41 -2.73
C PRO A 144 9.84 -5.16 -1.87
N TYR A 145 11.05 -4.62 -1.96
CA TYR A 145 11.50 -3.46 -1.17
C TYR A 145 11.52 -3.69 0.34
N ASP A 146 11.77 -4.92 0.77
CA ASP A 146 11.96 -5.27 2.18
C ASP A 146 10.75 -4.92 3.08
N ILE A 147 9.54 -5.06 2.54
CA ILE A 147 8.30 -4.88 3.26
C ILE A 147 7.77 -6.23 3.70
N VAL A 148 7.50 -6.37 4.98
CA VAL A 148 6.76 -7.50 5.56
C VAL A 148 5.36 -7.04 5.90
N MET A 149 4.37 -7.75 5.38
CA MET A 149 2.98 -7.57 5.77
C MET A 149 2.48 -8.83 6.43
N PHE A 150 1.67 -8.69 7.44
CA PHE A 150 1.04 -9.81 8.13
C PHE A 150 -0.45 -9.59 8.32
N SER A 151 -1.16 -10.69 8.54
CA SER A 151 -2.57 -10.70 8.88
C SER A 151 -2.84 -11.73 9.99
N ILE A 152 -3.69 -11.35 10.94
CA ILE A 152 -4.22 -12.23 11.99
C ILE A 152 -5.66 -12.53 11.61
N ARG A 153 -5.97 -13.79 11.33
CA ARG A 153 -7.33 -14.23 11.01
C ARG A 153 -8.09 -14.58 12.28
N ILE A 154 -9.23 -13.93 12.45
CA ILE A 154 -10.11 -14.06 13.61
C ILE A 154 -11.51 -14.39 13.13
N GLU A 155 -12.20 -15.31 13.82
CA GLU A 155 -13.58 -15.69 13.53
C GLU A 155 -14.46 -15.49 14.76
N PHE A 156 -15.52 -14.72 14.55
CA PHE A 156 -16.60 -14.53 15.50
C PHE A 156 -17.82 -15.34 15.01
N ALA A 157 -18.43 -16.10 15.90
CA ALA A 157 -19.60 -16.89 15.59
C ALA A 157 -20.75 -16.50 16.52
N ASP A 158 -21.92 -16.30 15.96
CA ASP A 158 -23.16 -16.01 16.68
C ASP A 158 -23.01 -14.91 17.75
N THR A 159 -22.35 -13.81 17.35
CA THR A 159 -21.93 -12.73 18.25
C THR A 159 -22.88 -11.55 18.11
N ASP A 160 -23.27 -10.96 19.24
CA ASP A 160 -24.01 -9.70 19.27
C ASP A 160 -23.21 -8.59 18.58
N LEU A 161 -23.88 -7.77 17.75
CA LEU A 161 -23.21 -6.75 16.93
C LEU A 161 -22.43 -5.74 17.78
N ASP A 162 -22.96 -5.26 18.89
CA ASP A 162 -22.30 -4.25 19.72
C ASP A 162 -21.03 -4.82 20.37
N LYS A 163 -21.07 -6.09 20.80
CA LYS A 163 -19.90 -6.80 21.31
C LYS A 163 -18.85 -7.00 20.23
N LEU A 164 -19.28 -7.36 19.01
CA LEU A 164 -18.38 -7.49 17.85
C LEU A 164 -17.67 -6.17 17.54
N LEU A 165 -18.43 -5.09 17.37
CA LEU A 165 -17.87 -3.78 17.03
C LEU A 165 -16.89 -3.29 18.10
N TYR A 166 -17.25 -3.46 19.37
CA TYR A 166 -16.38 -3.10 20.50
C TYR A 166 -15.11 -3.94 20.52
N ALA A 167 -15.23 -5.27 20.36
CA ALA A 167 -14.10 -6.19 20.34
C ALA A 167 -13.13 -5.85 19.20
N LEU A 168 -13.64 -5.70 17.97
CA LEU A 168 -12.82 -5.36 16.80
C LEU A 168 -12.13 -4.00 16.98
N SER A 169 -12.83 -3.00 17.53
CA SER A 169 -12.23 -1.70 17.83
C SER A 169 -11.06 -1.82 18.82
N ARG A 170 -11.22 -2.62 19.88
CA ARG A 170 -10.17 -2.90 20.88
C ARG A 170 -8.98 -3.62 20.25
N LEU A 171 -9.22 -4.69 19.51
CA LEU A 171 -8.19 -5.49 18.85
C LEU A 171 -7.42 -4.66 17.81
N ARG A 172 -8.13 -3.85 17.02
CA ARG A 172 -7.53 -2.96 16.04
C ARG A 172 -6.56 -1.94 16.67
N ASN A 173 -6.87 -1.47 17.87
CA ASN A 173 -6.10 -0.47 18.58
C ASN A 173 -5.15 -1.04 19.66
N CYS A 174 -4.96 -2.36 19.71
CA CYS A 174 -4.19 -3.02 20.79
C CYS A 174 -2.71 -2.59 20.84
N CYS A 175 -2.15 -2.10 19.73
CA CYS A 175 -0.78 -1.57 19.72
C CYS A 175 -0.66 -0.18 20.35
N PHE A 176 -1.78 0.54 20.49
CA PHE A 176 -1.80 1.90 21.03
C PHE A 176 -2.18 1.97 22.50
N TYR A 177 -3.14 1.13 22.91
CA TYR A 177 -3.57 1.05 24.31
C TYR A 177 -2.75 -0.02 25.05
N ASP A 178 -2.43 0.25 26.30
CA ASP A 178 -1.67 -0.64 27.21
C ASP A 178 -2.32 -2.01 27.43
N GLY A 179 -2.80 -2.66 26.44
CA GLY A 179 -3.25 -4.05 26.42
C GLY A 179 -4.17 -4.50 27.55
N ALA A 180 -4.66 -3.59 28.40
CA ALA A 180 -5.43 -3.93 29.59
C ALA A 180 -6.62 -4.83 29.23
N GLY A 181 -6.56 -6.09 29.72
CA GLY A 181 -7.54 -7.13 29.41
C GLY A 181 -7.39 -7.81 28.05
N LEU A 182 -6.30 -7.54 27.30
CA LEU A 182 -5.97 -8.21 26.03
C LEU A 182 -4.82 -9.21 26.16
N ASP A 183 -4.40 -9.57 27.39
CA ASP A 183 -3.21 -10.39 27.66
C ASP A 183 -3.22 -11.71 26.88
N GLU A 184 -4.37 -12.35 26.78
CA GLU A 184 -4.52 -13.61 26.04
C GLU A 184 -4.30 -13.38 24.53
N PHE A 185 -4.90 -12.34 23.95
CA PHE A 185 -4.69 -11.98 22.54
C PHE A 185 -3.24 -11.59 22.27
N ILE A 186 -2.64 -10.82 23.16
CA ILE A 186 -1.23 -10.41 23.06
C ILE A 186 -0.33 -11.64 23.05
N SER A 187 -0.49 -12.56 24.01
CA SER A 187 0.35 -13.77 24.07
C SER A 187 0.17 -14.70 22.88
N VAL A 188 -1.05 -14.77 22.33
CA VAL A 188 -1.38 -15.67 21.22
C VAL A 188 -1.00 -15.08 19.86
N CYS A 189 -1.15 -13.77 19.66
CA CYS A 189 -1.00 -13.15 18.36
C CYS A 189 0.18 -12.17 18.28
N ILE A 190 0.32 -11.29 19.25
CA ILE A 190 1.29 -10.20 19.18
C ILE A 190 2.70 -10.69 19.50
N ASP A 191 2.87 -11.51 20.52
CA ASP A 191 4.19 -12.04 20.91
C ASP A 191 4.86 -12.89 19.81
N PRO A 192 4.15 -13.79 19.09
CA PRO A 192 4.72 -14.44 17.91
C PRO A 192 5.17 -13.47 16.83
N LEU A 193 4.38 -12.42 16.57
CA LEU A 193 4.73 -11.39 15.59
C LEU A 193 5.91 -10.53 16.03
N LYS A 194 6.02 -10.23 17.33
CA LYS A 194 7.20 -9.54 17.90
C LYS A 194 8.46 -10.39 17.79
N ARG A 195 8.37 -11.70 18.04
CA ARG A 195 9.50 -12.62 17.78
C ARG A 195 9.88 -12.66 16.30
N LEU A 196 8.88 -12.73 15.41
CA LEU A 196 9.11 -12.65 13.96
C LEU A 196 9.80 -11.33 13.58
N TYR A 197 9.33 -10.21 14.11
CA TYR A 197 9.95 -8.90 13.90
C TYR A 197 11.43 -8.91 14.27
N CYS A 198 11.78 -9.40 15.47
CA CYS A 198 13.18 -9.50 15.92
C CYS A 198 14.05 -10.33 14.95
N VAL A 199 13.53 -11.47 14.51
CA VAL A 199 14.22 -12.36 13.58
C VAL A 199 14.48 -11.66 12.23
N LEU A 200 13.47 -10.97 11.71
CA LEU A 200 13.52 -10.36 10.39
C LEU A 200 14.26 -9.01 10.38
N THR A 201 14.36 -8.33 11.51
CA THR A 201 15.07 -7.04 11.61
C THR A 201 16.45 -7.17 12.26
N GLY A 202 16.77 -8.32 12.87
CA GLY A 202 18.01 -8.52 13.61
C GLY A 202 18.08 -7.83 14.98
N CYS A 203 16.94 -7.37 15.50
CA CYS A 203 16.86 -6.76 16.82
C CYS A 203 16.94 -7.85 17.92
N GLU A 204 17.75 -7.65 18.94
CA GLU A 204 17.86 -8.60 20.08
C GLU A 204 16.59 -8.63 20.92
N THR A 205 15.96 -7.49 21.12
CA THR A 205 14.72 -7.34 21.86
C THR A 205 13.65 -6.65 21.03
N ALA A 206 12.43 -7.18 21.07
CA ALA A 206 11.32 -6.55 20.39
C ALA A 206 10.97 -5.22 21.08
N PRO A 207 10.85 -4.13 20.34
CA PRO A 207 10.27 -2.91 20.85
C PRO A 207 8.79 -3.12 21.19
N ASP A 208 8.10 -2.08 21.58
CA ASP A 208 6.66 -2.10 21.80
C ASP A 208 5.90 -2.60 20.57
N ALA A 209 4.65 -3.03 20.77
CA ALA A 209 3.81 -3.56 19.68
C ALA A 209 3.62 -2.59 18.50
N ASN A 210 3.90 -1.30 18.70
CA ASN A 210 3.90 -0.28 17.65
C ASN A 210 4.87 -0.57 16.48
N CYS A 211 5.91 -1.39 16.71
CA CYS A 211 6.82 -1.82 15.64
C CYS A 211 6.10 -2.65 14.55
N LEU A 212 4.97 -3.26 14.87
CA LEU A 212 4.16 -4.07 13.97
C LEU A 212 3.21 -3.24 13.08
N VAL A 213 3.11 -1.95 13.33
CA VAL A 213 2.27 -1.00 12.58
C VAL A 213 3.08 0.23 12.20
N GLU A 214 4.17 0.01 11.48
CA GLU A 214 5.08 1.07 11.05
C GLU A 214 4.31 2.26 10.48
N ASN A 215 4.61 3.47 11.00
CA ASN A 215 3.93 4.71 10.63
C ASN A 215 2.39 4.72 10.88
N GLY A 216 1.92 3.86 11.75
CA GLY A 216 0.54 3.79 12.19
C GLY A 216 0.43 3.54 13.69
N ASN A 217 -0.77 3.68 14.22
CA ASN A 217 -1.07 3.42 15.62
C ASN A 217 -2.14 2.33 15.80
N LYS A 218 -2.59 1.73 14.68
CA LYS A 218 -3.64 0.72 14.69
C LYS A 218 -3.48 -0.24 13.51
N PHE A 219 -3.95 -1.46 13.69
CA PHE A 219 -4.06 -2.42 12.59
C PHE A 219 -5.05 -1.95 11.53
N LYS A 220 -4.78 -2.35 10.30
CA LYS A 220 -5.73 -2.24 9.19
C LYS A 220 -6.69 -3.42 9.29
N LEU A 221 -7.95 -3.22 8.91
CA LEU A 221 -8.98 -4.23 9.05
C LEU A 221 -9.60 -4.56 7.69
N PHE A 222 -9.62 -5.84 7.37
CA PHE A 222 -10.47 -6.41 6.33
C PHE A 222 -11.38 -7.43 6.99
N HIS A 223 -12.70 -7.34 6.77
CA HIS A 223 -13.61 -8.32 7.36
C HIS A 223 -14.86 -8.57 6.52
N ILE A 224 -15.43 -9.75 6.72
CA ILE A 224 -16.65 -10.23 6.06
C ILE A 224 -17.66 -10.57 7.14
N VAL A 225 -18.69 -9.76 7.23
CA VAL A 225 -19.79 -9.91 8.20
C VAL A 225 -20.96 -10.61 7.53
N GLU A 226 -21.36 -11.74 8.10
CA GLU A 226 -22.58 -12.46 7.66
C GLU A 226 -23.75 -12.05 8.53
N SER A 227 -24.78 -11.48 7.89
CA SER A 227 -25.99 -11.00 8.56
C SER A 227 -27.20 -11.04 7.64
N GLY A 228 -28.39 -11.21 8.20
CA GLY A 228 -29.65 -11.00 7.48
C GLY A 228 -29.92 -9.52 7.15
N ASP A 229 -29.28 -8.60 7.85
CA ASP A 229 -29.38 -7.16 7.62
C ASP A 229 -28.26 -6.68 6.67
N LEU A 230 -28.69 -6.11 5.54
CA LEU A 230 -27.80 -5.44 4.57
C LEU A 230 -28.18 -3.96 4.41
N SER A 231 -28.77 -3.34 5.45
CA SER A 231 -29.02 -1.89 5.43
C SER A 231 -27.72 -1.10 5.34
N ASP A 232 -27.80 0.12 4.86
CA ASP A 232 -26.63 0.99 4.75
C ASP A 232 -26.13 1.43 6.14
N GLU A 233 -27.06 1.53 7.11
CA GLU A 233 -26.77 1.81 8.51
C GLU A 233 -25.97 0.66 9.16
N PHE A 234 -26.37 -0.59 8.90
CA PHE A 234 -25.62 -1.76 9.36
C PHE A 234 -24.22 -1.81 8.76
N LEU A 235 -24.12 -1.66 7.44
CA LEU A 235 -22.86 -1.64 6.71
C LEU A 235 -21.92 -0.53 7.23
N TYR A 236 -22.45 0.67 7.45
CA TYR A 236 -21.70 1.80 8.00
C TYR A 236 -21.22 1.53 9.42
N SER A 237 -22.06 0.93 10.27
CA SER A 237 -21.70 0.56 11.63
C SER A 237 -20.54 -0.43 11.66
N CYS A 238 -20.60 -1.47 10.82
CA CYS A 238 -19.50 -2.44 10.67
C CYS A 238 -18.20 -1.77 10.19
N ALA A 239 -18.28 -0.90 9.18
CA ALA A 239 -17.11 -0.24 8.60
C ALA A 239 -16.45 0.77 9.55
N THR A 240 -17.23 1.44 10.39
CA THR A 240 -16.71 2.40 11.38
C THR A 240 -16.37 1.78 12.72
N LEU A 241 -16.77 0.53 12.96
CA LEU A 241 -16.69 -0.18 14.25
C LEU A 241 -17.42 0.59 15.36
N SER A 242 -18.50 1.24 15.01
CA SER A 242 -19.37 2.03 15.92
C SER A 242 -20.77 2.03 15.40
N ARG A 243 -21.74 1.77 16.26
CA ARG A 243 -23.15 1.78 15.84
C ARG A 243 -23.54 3.16 15.31
N TYR A 244 -24.17 3.18 14.15
CA TYR A 244 -24.72 4.38 13.58
C TYR A 244 -26.13 4.64 14.19
N GLU A 245 -26.25 5.74 14.90
CA GLU A 245 -27.50 6.20 15.53
C GLU A 245 -27.73 7.65 15.12
N PRO A 246 -28.64 7.92 14.17
CA PRO A 246 -28.83 9.26 13.62
C PRO A 246 -29.14 10.35 14.67
N ASP A 247 -29.81 9.95 15.75
CA ASP A 247 -30.25 10.84 16.82
C ASP A 247 -29.21 11.01 17.94
N SER A 248 -28.11 10.26 17.90
CA SER A 248 -27.04 10.35 18.90
C SER A 248 -26.09 11.52 18.60
N PRO A 249 -25.76 12.36 19.58
CA PRO A 249 -24.85 13.50 19.38
C PRO A 249 -23.41 13.06 19.07
N PHE A 250 -23.07 11.79 19.30
CA PHE A 250 -21.74 11.20 19.03
C PHE A 250 -21.69 10.40 17.72
N SER A 251 -22.82 10.25 17.03
CA SER A 251 -22.87 9.58 15.74
C SER A 251 -22.55 10.55 14.60
N ALA A 252 -22.22 10.02 13.44
CA ALA A 252 -22.05 10.84 12.25
C ALA A 252 -23.36 11.55 11.88
N SER A 253 -23.25 12.77 11.38
CA SER A 253 -24.44 13.47 10.86
C SER A 253 -25.02 12.72 9.67
N ARG A 254 -26.31 12.84 9.45
CA ARG A 254 -27.01 12.19 8.34
C ARG A 254 -26.38 12.55 6.98
N GLU A 255 -26.06 13.81 6.78
CA GLU A 255 -25.42 14.30 5.57
C GLU A 255 -24.05 13.63 5.32
N TYR A 256 -23.23 13.52 6.37
CA TYR A 256 -21.92 12.84 6.27
C TYR A 256 -22.07 11.34 5.98
N PHE A 257 -23.03 10.68 6.63
CA PHE A 257 -23.37 9.28 6.39
C PHE A 257 -23.79 9.07 4.94
N GLU A 258 -24.79 9.80 4.44
CA GLU A 258 -25.29 9.68 3.07
C GLU A 258 -24.18 9.93 2.03
N LYS A 259 -23.35 10.95 2.25
CA LYS A 259 -22.19 11.22 1.40
C LYS A 259 -21.19 10.05 1.39
N THR A 260 -20.84 9.53 2.57
CA THR A 260 -19.88 8.43 2.71
C THR A 260 -20.37 7.17 2.01
N ILE A 261 -21.65 6.83 2.19
CA ILE A 261 -22.27 5.70 1.49
C ILE A 261 -22.26 5.91 -0.03
N ALA A 262 -22.60 7.09 -0.50
CA ALA A 262 -22.62 7.38 -1.94
C ALA A 262 -21.22 7.28 -2.60
N GLU A 263 -20.19 7.69 -1.89
CA GLU A 263 -18.81 7.75 -2.44
C GLU A 263 -18.03 6.43 -2.31
N SER A 264 -18.31 5.63 -1.28
CA SER A 264 -17.41 4.51 -0.90
C SER A 264 -18.09 3.13 -0.86
N ARG A 265 -19.41 3.06 -1.11
CA ARG A 265 -20.13 1.80 -1.13
C ARG A 265 -20.01 1.10 -2.47
N LEU A 266 -19.73 -0.20 -2.42
CA LEU A 266 -19.88 -1.11 -3.55
C LEU A 266 -21.14 -1.96 -3.36
N ASN A 267 -22.05 -1.90 -4.34
CA ASN A 267 -23.32 -2.63 -4.35
C ASN A 267 -23.62 -3.10 -5.77
N ILE A 268 -23.07 -4.25 -6.15
CA ILE A 268 -23.21 -4.81 -7.51
C ILE A 268 -24.30 -5.88 -7.53
N VAL A 269 -24.46 -6.64 -6.43
CA VAL A 269 -25.39 -7.76 -6.32
C VAL A 269 -26.24 -7.64 -5.05
N ASN A 270 -27.39 -8.33 -5.03
CA ASN A 270 -28.38 -8.15 -3.98
C ASN A 270 -28.03 -8.84 -2.64
N ASN A 271 -27.13 -9.84 -2.66
CA ASN A 271 -26.82 -10.66 -1.49
C ASN A 271 -25.60 -10.21 -0.70
N TRP A 272 -24.90 -9.19 -1.16
CA TRP A 272 -23.81 -8.56 -0.40
C TRP A 272 -23.60 -7.10 -0.80
N LYS A 273 -23.02 -6.35 0.12
CA LYS A 273 -22.56 -4.97 -0.05
C LYS A 273 -21.18 -4.82 0.56
N ALA A 274 -20.42 -3.85 0.11
CA ALA A 274 -19.15 -3.50 0.73
C ALA A 274 -19.02 -2.00 0.94
N LEU A 275 -18.25 -1.62 1.97
CA LEU A 275 -17.90 -0.25 2.28
C LEU A 275 -16.42 -0.16 2.62
N MET A 276 -15.73 0.76 1.97
CA MET A 276 -14.29 0.96 2.11
C MET A 276 -14.02 2.32 2.76
N LEU A 277 -13.51 2.30 3.98
CA LEU A 277 -13.22 3.52 4.73
C LEU A 277 -11.80 3.51 5.28
N LEU A 278 -10.92 4.34 4.72
CA LEU A 278 -9.54 4.55 5.17
C LEU A 278 -8.78 3.25 5.47
N ASP A 279 -8.94 2.74 6.68
CA ASP A 279 -8.20 1.59 7.19
C ASP A 279 -9.07 0.34 7.35
N THR A 280 -10.35 0.40 6.96
CA THR A 280 -11.32 -0.69 7.12
C THR A 280 -11.97 -1.00 5.78
N VAL A 281 -11.95 -2.26 5.41
CA VAL A 281 -12.65 -2.82 4.26
C VAL A 281 -13.65 -3.83 4.78
N THR A 282 -14.93 -3.52 4.62
CA THR A 282 -16.06 -4.29 5.17
C THR A 282 -16.90 -4.85 4.06
N PHE A 283 -17.12 -6.16 4.08
CA PHE A 283 -18.13 -6.83 3.27
C PHE A 283 -19.24 -7.31 4.20
N CYS A 284 -20.48 -6.95 3.90
CA CYS A 284 -21.66 -7.51 4.56
C CYS A 284 -22.38 -8.40 3.56
N ALA A 285 -22.65 -9.64 3.92
CA ALA A 285 -23.26 -10.63 3.05
C ALA A 285 -24.33 -11.44 3.77
N LYS A 286 -25.31 -11.96 3.00
CA LYS A 286 -26.26 -12.94 3.47
C LYS A 286 -25.73 -14.33 3.14
N GLU A 287 -25.79 -15.24 4.11
CA GLU A 287 -25.63 -16.69 3.95
C GLU A 287 -24.47 -17.09 3.01
N LEU A 288 -23.24 -16.93 3.45
CA LEU A 288 -22.07 -17.39 2.71
C LEU A 288 -21.81 -18.87 2.99
N SER A 289 -21.60 -19.66 1.93
CA SER A 289 -21.03 -20.99 2.11
C SER A 289 -19.57 -20.86 2.59
N GLU A 290 -19.09 -21.82 3.37
CA GLU A 290 -17.68 -21.88 3.80
C GLU A 290 -16.70 -21.86 2.61
N PHE A 291 -17.10 -22.48 1.50
CA PHE A 291 -16.32 -22.46 0.26
C PHE A 291 -16.22 -21.03 -0.32
N THR A 292 -17.34 -20.31 -0.42
CA THR A 292 -17.38 -18.92 -0.91
C THR A 292 -16.56 -18.00 0.00
N LYS A 293 -16.75 -18.14 1.31
CA LYS A 293 -15.99 -17.39 2.32
C LYS A 293 -14.49 -17.63 2.18
N GLY A 294 -14.07 -18.88 2.00
CA GLY A 294 -12.67 -19.25 1.78
C GLY A 294 -12.07 -18.58 0.54
N ILE A 295 -12.79 -18.57 -0.59
CA ILE A 295 -12.37 -17.87 -1.81
C ILE A 295 -12.27 -16.36 -1.56
N TRP A 296 -13.28 -15.74 -0.98
CA TRP A 296 -13.30 -14.30 -0.75
C TRP A 296 -12.14 -13.82 0.14
N THR A 297 -11.82 -14.60 1.16
CA THR A 297 -10.78 -14.25 2.12
C THR A 297 -9.36 -14.51 1.61
N ASN A 298 -9.14 -15.61 0.87
CA ASN A 298 -7.80 -16.03 0.49
C ASN A 298 -7.42 -15.65 -0.95
N ASP A 299 -8.36 -15.82 -1.89
CA ASP A 299 -8.04 -15.86 -3.31
C ASP A 299 -8.69 -14.72 -4.11
N TYR A 300 -9.56 -13.93 -3.48
CA TYR A 300 -10.30 -12.88 -4.17
C TYR A 300 -10.18 -11.53 -3.45
N PHE A 301 -11.15 -11.13 -2.66
CA PHE A 301 -11.16 -9.80 -2.03
C PHE A 301 -9.99 -9.57 -1.07
N GLY A 302 -9.63 -10.58 -0.28
CA GLY A 302 -8.48 -10.50 0.61
C GLY A 302 -7.15 -10.33 -0.13
N MET A 303 -7.01 -10.95 -1.30
CA MET A 303 -5.82 -10.79 -2.14
C MET A 303 -5.71 -9.37 -2.71
N ILE A 304 -6.81 -8.83 -3.25
CA ILE A 304 -6.88 -7.46 -3.76
C ILE A 304 -6.58 -6.46 -2.62
N TYR A 305 -7.17 -6.68 -1.45
CA TYR A 305 -6.92 -5.82 -0.30
C TYR A 305 -5.45 -5.79 0.12
N LEU A 306 -4.80 -6.95 0.21
CA LEU A 306 -3.39 -7.02 0.57
C LEU A 306 -2.49 -6.39 -0.49
N TYR A 307 -2.84 -6.50 -1.77
CA TYR A 307 -2.13 -5.84 -2.85
C TYR A 307 -2.21 -4.31 -2.72
N GLU A 308 -3.41 -3.76 -2.56
CA GLU A 308 -3.59 -2.32 -2.40
C GLU A 308 -2.95 -1.77 -1.11
N LEU A 309 -3.02 -2.55 -0.03
CA LEU A 309 -2.34 -2.21 1.22
C LEU A 309 -0.81 -2.19 1.05
N TYR A 310 -0.26 -3.14 0.25
CA TYR A 310 1.17 -3.14 -0.10
C TYR A 310 1.55 -1.89 -0.91
N ARG A 311 0.78 -1.53 -1.94
CA ARG A 311 1.01 -0.30 -2.72
C ARG A 311 1.06 0.93 -1.81
N LYS A 312 0.05 1.09 -0.98
CA LYS A 312 -0.02 2.21 -0.01
C LYS A 312 1.18 2.22 0.94
N THR A 313 1.56 1.06 1.47
CA THR A 313 2.70 0.91 2.39
C THR A 313 4.01 1.31 1.72
N TYR A 314 4.25 0.84 0.49
CA TYR A 314 5.43 1.21 -0.29
C TYR A 314 5.51 2.72 -0.51
N LEU A 315 4.45 3.34 -0.99
CA LEU A 315 4.38 4.79 -1.22
C LEU A 315 4.61 5.59 0.06
N TYR A 316 4.05 5.14 1.16
CA TYR A 316 4.25 5.77 2.46
C TYR A 316 5.72 5.69 2.90
N ARG A 317 6.38 4.54 2.70
CA ARG A 317 7.80 4.35 2.96
C ARG A 317 8.67 5.28 2.10
N GLN A 318 8.36 5.41 0.80
CA GLN A 318 9.09 6.34 -0.08
C GLN A 318 8.99 7.80 0.43
N ASN A 319 7.80 8.21 0.85
CA ASN A 319 7.60 9.53 1.45
C ASN A 319 8.42 9.72 2.74
N LEU A 320 8.51 8.68 3.58
CA LEU A 320 9.32 8.73 4.80
C LEU A 320 10.81 8.83 4.50
N LEU A 321 11.33 8.04 3.55
CA LEU A 321 12.73 8.10 3.11
C LEU A 321 13.07 9.48 2.54
N PHE A 322 12.17 10.06 1.76
CA PHE A 322 12.30 11.41 1.23
C PHE A 322 12.38 12.45 2.37
N ARG A 323 11.39 12.45 3.28
CA ARG A 323 11.32 13.41 4.39
C ARG A 323 12.50 13.30 5.36
N SER A 324 12.97 12.09 5.62
CA SER A 324 14.12 11.84 6.49
C SER A 324 15.47 12.10 5.79
N ARG A 325 15.48 12.44 4.50
CA ARG A 325 16.68 12.63 3.66
C ARG A 325 17.64 11.45 3.71
N ARG A 326 17.12 10.24 3.91
CA ARG A 326 17.93 8.99 3.92
C ARG A 326 18.35 8.57 2.52
N GLU A 327 17.55 8.95 1.52
CA GLU A 327 17.83 8.65 0.12
C GLU A 327 17.78 9.96 -0.71
N SER A 328 18.48 9.97 -1.84
CA SER A 328 18.41 11.11 -2.75
C SER A 328 17.09 11.10 -3.53
N PRO A 329 16.53 12.29 -3.86
CA PRO A 329 15.31 12.36 -4.65
C PRO A 329 15.39 11.64 -5.99
N GLU A 330 16.56 11.65 -6.62
CA GLU A 330 16.78 10.98 -7.90
C GLU A 330 16.69 9.46 -7.77
N VAL A 331 17.25 8.87 -6.71
CA VAL A 331 17.14 7.43 -6.42
C VAL A 331 15.69 7.05 -6.11
N LEU A 332 15.00 7.85 -5.29
CA LEU A 332 13.59 7.62 -4.97
C LEU A 332 12.69 7.71 -6.22
N HIS A 333 12.96 8.66 -7.10
CA HIS A 333 12.23 8.81 -8.37
C HIS A 333 12.40 7.59 -9.28
N GLU A 334 13.62 7.07 -9.43
CA GLU A 334 13.87 5.86 -10.20
C GLU A 334 13.22 4.62 -9.57
N GLN A 335 13.24 4.52 -8.23
CA GLN A 335 12.56 3.43 -7.52
C GLN A 335 11.05 3.50 -7.70
N LEU A 336 10.44 4.69 -7.65
CA LEU A 336 9.01 4.89 -7.91
C LEU A 336 8.64 4.49 -9.32
N LYS A 337 9.37 4.94 -10.34
CA LYS A 337 9.14 4.55 -11.74
C LYS A 337 9.26 3.05 -11.97
N TYR A 338 10.24 2.42 -11.33
CA TYR A 338 10.40 0.97 -11.42
C TYR A 338 9.22 0.24 -10.76
N PHE A 339 8.78 0.73 -9.59
CA PHE A 339 7.63 0.20 -8.87
C PHE A 339 6.35 0.31 -9.70
N GLU A 340 6.07 1.50 -10.25
CA GLU A 340 4.91 1.75 -11.12
C GLU A 340 4.89 0.78 -12.31
N ARG A 341 6.01 0.63 -13.00
CA ARG A 341 6.09 -0.25 -14.17
C ARG A 341 5.93 -1.73 -13.84
N LYS A 342 6.39 -2.18 -12.66
CA LYS A 342 6.47 -3.61 -12.34
C LYS A 342 5.38 -4.09 -11.38
N TYR A 343 4.89 -3.24 -10.50
CA TYR A 343 3.99 -3.63 -9.40
C TYR A 343 2.72 -2.80 -9.33
N THR A 344 2.47 -1.92 -10.30
CA THR A 344 1.20 -1.20 -10.43
C THR A 344 0.51 -1.69 -11.69
N PHE A 345 -0.68 -2.25 -11.53
CA PHE A 345 -1.46 -2.81 -12.63
C PHE A 345 -2.61 -1.86 -12.95
N SER A 346 -2.76 -1.49 -14.22
CA SER A 346 -3.88 -0.66 -14.68
C SER A 346 -5.22 -1.40 -14.62
N SER A 347 -5.16 -2.72 -14.64
CA SER A 347 -6.27 -3.64 -14.45
C SER A 347 -5.69 -4.95 -13.91
N ILE A 348 -6.29 -5.49 -12.88
CA ILE A 348 -5.84 -6.75 -12.26
C ILE A 348 -6.54 -7.98 -12.84
N SER A 349 -7.66 -7.78 -13.56
CA SER A 349 -8.54 -8.87 -13.96
C SER A 349 -9.14 -8.67 -15.34
N TYR A 350 -9.47 -9.80 -15.99
CA TYR A 350 -10.33 -9.83 -17.19
C TYR A 350 -11.79 -9.52 -16.87
N ASN A 351 -12.20 -9.70 -15.59
CA ASN A 351 -13.57 -9.54 -15.14
C ASN A 351 -13.77 -8.15 -14.51
N PHE A 352 -14.99 -7.62 -14.64
CA PHE A 352 -15.32 -6.29 -14.12
C PHE A 352 -15.28 -6.25 -12.59
N LEU A 353 -15.80 -7.28 -11.92
CA LEU A 353 -15.96 -7.27 -10.46
C LEU A 353 -14.64 -7.13 -9.68
N PRO A 354 -13.55 -7.88 -9.95
CA PRO A 354 -12.28 -7.65 -9.28
C PRO A 354 -11.72 -6.24 -9.52
N ASN A 355 -11.88 -5.70 -10.73
CA ASN A 355 -11.41 -4.35 -11.05
C ASN A 355 -12.24 -3.27 -10.33
N ASP A 356 -13.53 -3.47 -10.17
CA ASP A 356 -14.38 -2.54 -9.41
C ASP A 356 -14.07 -2.60 -7.91
N VAL A 357 -13.82 -3.81 -7.38
CA VAL A 357 -13.37 -4.00 -5.99
C VAL A 357 -12.03 -3.34 -5.75
N ASP A 358 -11.05 -3.55 -6.66
CA ASP A 358 -9.73 -2.94 -6.60
C ASP A 358 -9.82 -1.41 -6.54
N LYS A 359 -10.59 -0.83 -7.44
CA LYS A 359 -10.85 0.62 -7.51
C LYS A 359 -11.42 1.19 -6.22
N VAL A 360 -12.42 0.50 -5.66
CA VAL A 360 -13.08 0.97 -4.42
C VAL A 360 -12.15 0.80 -3.22
N ILE A 361 -11.35 -0.27 -3.17
CA ILE A 361 -10.32 -0.45 -2.13
C ILE A 361 -9.23 0.62 -2.27
N GLU A 362 -8.72 0.87 -3.48
CA GLU A 362 -7.75 1.93 -3.75
C GLU A 362 -8.24 3.31 -3.26
N GLN A 363 -9.50 3.65 -3.61
CA GLN A 363 -10.14 4.89 -3.17
C GLN A 363 -10.31 4.95 -1.65
N GLY A 364 -10.83 3.89 -1.03
CA GLY A 364 -11.07 3.80 0.40
C GLY A 364 -9.78 3.85 1.22
N LEU A 365 -8.72 3.19 0.78
CA LEU A 365 -7.39 3.30 1.38
C LEU A 365 -6.72 4.65 1.08
N GLY A 366 -7.19 5.37 0.08
CA GLY A 366 -6.62 6.63 -0.37
C GLY A 366 -5.26 6.48 -1.07
N THR A 367 -4.98 5.29 -1.62
CA THR A 367 -3.70 4.94 -2.27
C THR A 367 -3.39 5.91 -3.41
N ALA A 368 -4.32 6.15 -4.31
CA ALA A 368 -4.16 7.08 -5.44
C ALA A 368 -3.86 8.53 -5.01
N LYS A 369 -4.36 8.97 -3.83
CA LYS A 369 -4.02 10.28 -3.29
C LYS A 369 -2.58 10.32 -2.77
N VAL A 370 -2.19 9.31 -1.99
CA VAL A 370 -0.81 9.19 -1.47
C VAL A 370 0.17 9.12 -2.63
N GLU A 371 -0.12 8.33 -3.66
CA GLU A 371 0.69 8.20 -4.86
C GLU A 371 0.93 9.56 -5.54
N ARG A 372 -0.13 10.28 -5.87
CA ARG A 372 -0.02 11.62 -6.49
C ARG A 372 0.79 12.60 -5.63
N ASP A 373 0.60 12.59 -4.31
CA ASP A 373 1.31 13.49 -3.41
C ASP A 373 2.78 13.15 -3.33
N VAL A 374 3.14 11.86 -3.28
CA VAL A 374 4.53 11.39 -3.23
C VAL A 374 5.26 11.70 -4.53
N TYR A 375 4.68 11.36 -5.69
CA TYR A 375 5.26 11.68 -6.99
C TYR A 375 5.47 13.17 -7.16
N ARG A 376 4.44 13.98 -6.89
CA ARG A 376 4.53 15.43 -7.04
C ARG A 376 5.68 16.03 -6.23
N VAL A 377 5.85 15.62 -4.98
CA VAL A 377 6.88 16.19 -4.10
C VAL A 377 8.28 15.76 -4.53
N ILE A 378 8.46 14.49 -4.90
CA ILE A 378 9.76 13.98 -5.35
C ILE A 378 10.13 14.56 -6.71
N ASP A 379 9.21 14.64 -7.66
CA ASP A 379 9.43 15.22 -8.98
C ASP A 379 9.82 16.70 -8.90
N GLN A 380 9.10 17.47 -8.09
CA GLN A 380 9.45 18.89 -7.86
C GLN A 380 10.88 19.07 -7.31
N GLU A 381 11.30 18.19 -6.40
CA GLU A 381 12.66 18.26 -5.85
C GLU A 381 13.72 17.85 -6.89
N VAL A 382 13.44 16.82 -7.70
CA VAL A 382 14.31 16.39 -8.81
C VAL A 382 14.44 17.48 -9.85
N GLU A 383 13.33 18.10 -10.25
CA GLU A 383 13.33 19.24 -11.19
C GLU A 383 14.12 20.44 -10.64
N SER A 384 13.90 20.79 -9.37
CA SER A 384 14.62 21.88 -8.71
C SER A 384 16.12 21.65 -8.70
N LYS A 385 16.58 20.44 -8.33
CA LYS A 385 18.00 20.08 -8.36
C LYS A 385 18.58 20.03 -9.77
N SER A 386 17.80 19.57 -10.74
CA SER A 386 18.20 19.58 -12.15
C SER A 386 18.41 21.00 -12.64
N ALA A 387 17.48 21.91 -12.36
CA ALA A 387 17.58 23.32 -12.70
C ALA A 387 18.79 24.00 -12.02
N GLU A 388 19.07 23.65 -10.76
CA GLU A 388 20.26 24.16 -10.06
C GLU A 388 21.55 23.66 -10.70
N ARG A 389 21.65 22.38 -11.05
CA ARG A 389 22.80 21.80 -11.77
C ARG A 389 23.01 22.46 -13.13
N GLU A 390 21.91 22.63 -13.88
CA GLU A 390 21.96 23.34 -15.18
C GLU A 390 22.41 24.79 -15.03
N SER A 391 21.89 25.50 -14.04
CA SER A 391 22.32 26.86 -13.71
C SER A 391 23.82 26.92 -13.40
N ARG A 392 24.34 26.01 -12.57
CA ARG A 392 25.77 25.93 -12.24
C ARG A 392 26.62 25.62 -13.49
N SER A 393 26.16 24.67 -14.32
CA SER A 393 26.83 24.33 -15.58
C SER A 393 26.86 25.50 -16.54
N ASN A 394 25.74 26.23 -16.67
CA ASN A 394 25.66 27.42 -17.51
C ASN A 394 26.59 28.55 -17.01
N VAL A 395 26.71 28.75 -15.70
CA VAL A 395 27.68 29.71 -15.12
C VAL A 395 29.10 29.28 -15.45
N PHE A 396 29.43 28.00 -15.30
CA PHE A 396 30.75 27.48 -15.63
C PHE A 396 31.11 27.61 -17.12
N LEU A 397 30.15 27.25 -18.01
CA LEU A 397 30.33 27.44 -19.46
C LEU A 397 30.50 28.91 -19.84
N THR A 398 29.74 29.81 -19.20
CA THR A 398 29.86 31.23 -19.43
C THR A 398 31.26 31.71 -19.00
N PHE A 399 31.75 31.24 -17.86
CA PHE A 399 33.10 31.56 -17.39
C PHE A 399 34.17 31.06 -18.37
N LEU A 400 34.08 29.82 -18.84
CA LEU A 400 35.01 29.28 -19.86
C LEU A 400 34.96 30.08 -21.17
N THR A 401 33.76 30.46 -21.62
CA THR A 401 33.59 31.28 -22.81
C THR A 401 34.26 32.66 -22.64
N CYS A 402 34.12 33.28 -21.46
CA CYS A 402 34.79 34.54 -21.15
C CYS A 402 36.33 34.40 -21.20
N VAL A 403 36.88 33.33 -20.61
CA VAL A 403 38.32 33.05 -20.63
C VAL A 403 38.82 32.83 -22.07
N ALA A 404 38.09 32.02 -22.85
CA ALA A 404 38.42 31.77 -24.25
C ALA A 404 38.33 33.03 -25.10
N SER A 405 37.34 33.88 -24.87
CA SER A 405 37.22 35.19 -25.56
C SER A 405 38.37 36.14 -25.25
N LEU A 406 38.81 36.16 -23.98
CA LEU A 406 40.02 36.94 -23.58
C LEU A 406 41.28 36.44 -24.28
N SER A 407 41.47 35.12 -24.37
CA SER A 407 42.60 34.52 -25.09
C SER A 407 42.56 34.90 -26.59
N ALA A 408 41.37 34.78 -27.22
CA ALA A 408 41.21 35.14 -28.64
C ALA A 408 41.47 36.64 -28.88
N VAL A 409 41.02 37.53 -28.01
CA VAL A 409 41.33 38.97 -28.10
C VAL A 409 42.82 39.24 -27.97
N TRP A 410 43.51 38.53 -27.07
CA TRP A 410 44.94 38.61 -26.90
C TRP A 410 45.67 38.14 -28.17
N ASP A 411 45.30 36.97 -28.73
CA ASP A 411 45.90 36.41 -29.94
C ASP A 411 45.69 37.34 -31.14
N ILE A 412 44.47 37.85 -31.33
CA ILE A 412 44.17 38.83 -32.40
C ILE A 412 44.99 40.11 -32.21
N SER A 413 45.08 40.59 -30.98
CA SER A 413 45.93 41.78 -30.68
C SER A 413 47.38 41.52 -31.01
N CYS A 414 47.95 40.37 -30.72
CA CYS A 414 49.31 39.97 -31.08
C CYS A 414 49.52 39.87 -32.61
N MET A 415 48.49 39.29 -33.33
CA MET A 415 48.52 39.21 -34.81
C MET A 415 48.50 40.58 -35.46
N VAL A 416 47.63 41.48 -35.01
CA VAL A 416 47.52 42.85 -35.53
C VAL A 416 48.85 43.58 -35.26
N ASP A 417 49.45 43.36 -34.12
CA ASP A 417 50.72 43.96 -33.78
C ASP A 417 51.90 43.51 -34.65
N ALA A 418 51.92 42.17 -34.92
CA ALA A 418 52.94 41.62 -35.83
C ALA A 418 52.76 42.13 -37.27
N MET A 419 51.51 42.41 -37.70
CA MET A 419 51.27 42.99 -39.05
C MET A 419 51.62 44.48 -39.16
N VAL A 420 51.37 45.26 -38.11
CA VAL A 420 51.57 46.72 -38.13
C VAL A 420 53.00 47.10 -37.83
N ASN A 421 53.74 46.34 -37.02
CA ASN A 421 55.06 46.66 -36.53
C ASN A 421 56.16 45.79 -37.15
N TYR A 422 56.06 45.37 -38.41
CA TYR A 422 57.04 44.55 -39.12
C TYR A 422 58.45 45.19 -39.21
N GLU A 423 58.60 46.50 -38.87
CA GLU A 423 59.85 47.23 -38.92
C GLU A 423 60.28 47.96 -37.64
N VAL A 424 59.53 47.85 -36.49
CA VAL A 424 59.83 48.62 -35.32
C VAL A 424 60.07 47.76 -34.09
N ALA A 425 61.24 47.87 -33.47
CA ALA A 425 61.60 47.23 -32.21
C ALA A 425 60.53 47.45 -31.11
N PHE A 426 60.29 46.39 -30.36
CA PHE A 426 59.41 46.26 -29.20
C PHE A 426 59.39 47.56 -28.32
N HIS A 427 58.31 48.33 -28.38
CA HIS A 427 58.11 49.46 -27.48
C HIS A 427 57.32 49.00 -26.26
N TYR A 428 57.86 49.06 -25.06
CA TYR A 428 57.29 48.72 -23.76
C TYR A 428 55.90 49.37 -23.53
N SER A 429 55.60 50.48 -24.18
CA SER A 429 54.32 51.20 -24.08
C SER A 429 53.10 50.45 -24.68
N THR A 430 53.34 49.69 -25.74
CA THR A 430 52.27 48.96 -26.42
C THR A 430 51.86 47.73 -25.62
N VAL A 431 52.75 47.06 -24.90
CA VAL A 431 52.42 45.92 -24.00
C VAL A 431 51.60 46.41 -22.81
N GLY A 432 51.89 47.54 -22.23
CA GLY A 432 51.13 48.15 -21.15
C GLY A 432 49.69 48.48 -21.55
N TYR A 433 49.49 49.10 -22.72
CA TYR A 433 48.14 49.43 -23.23
C TYR A 433 47.30 48.19 -23.46
N ARG A 434 47.84 47.11 -24.00
CA ARG A 434 47.16 45.85 -24.23
C ARG A 434 46.79 45.16 -22.93
N ALA A 435 47.64 45.13 -21.95
CA ALA A 435 47.36 44.62 -20.63
C ALA A 435 46.19 45.38 -19.99
N VAL A 436 46.13 46.68 -20.10
CA VAL A 436 45.06 47.51 -19.58
C VAL A 436 43.74 47.22 -20.31
N VAL A 437 43.73 47.08 -21.64
CA VAL A 437 42.55 46.78 -22.42
C VAL A 437 42.02 45.37 -22.08
N SER A 438 42.89 44.37 -21.96
CA SER A 438 42.52 42.99 -21.56
C SER A 438 41.91 42.95 -20.17
N VAL A 439 42.47 43.67 -19.21
CA VAL A 439 41.96 43.80 -17.84
C VAL A 439 40.58 44.49 -17.83
N LEU A 440 40.41 45.56 -18.60
CA LEU A 440 39.12 46.25 -18.72
C LEU A 440 38.03 45.34 -19.32
N ILE A 441 38.35 44.57 -20.36
CA ILE A 441 37.42 43.60 -20.93
C ILE A 441 37.09 42.51 -19.91
N ALA A 442 38.05 42.00 -19.16
CA ALA A 442 37.83 41.03 -18.08
C ALA A 442 36.90 41.59 -17.00
N ILE A 443 37.11 42.83 -16.57
CA ILE A 443 36.24 43.49 -15.57
C ILE A 443 34.80 43.63 -16.12
N ILE A 444 34.62 44.06 -17.37
CA ILE A 444 33.32 44.20 -18.00
C ILE A 444 32.60 42.83 -18.05
N LEU A 445 33.32 41.79 -18.45
CA LEU A 445 32.75 40.42 -18.50
C LEU A 445 32.37 39.89 -17.11
N ILE A 446 33.19 40.16 -16.08
CA ILE A 446 32.90 39.81 -14.68
C ILE A 446 31.65 40.58 -14.19
N VAL A 447 31.55 41.88 -14.47
CA VAL A 447 30.37 42.67 -14.09
C VAL A 447 29.11 42.18 -14.80
N LEU A 448 29.19 41.82 -16.07
CA LEU A 448 28.07 41.21 -16.82
C LEU A 448 27.66 39.87 -16.24
N LEU A 449 28.61 39.05 -15.83
CA LEU A 449 28.36 37.76 -15.15
C LEU A 449 27.67 37.99 -13.81
N ILE A 450 28.13 38.89 -12.97
CA ILE A 450 27.55 39.22 -11.67
C ILE A 450 26.14 39.80 -11.83
N THR A 451 25.91 40.69 -12.81
CA THR A 451 24.58 41.28 -13.06
C THR A 451 23.59 40.26 -13.58
N ARG A 452 24.04 39.31 -14.40
CA ARG A 452 23.18 38.19 -14.89
C ARG A 452 22.85 37.20 -13.77
N TYR A 453 23.78 36.97 -12.85
CA TYR A 453 23.58 36.12 -11.66
C TYR A 453 22.61 36.75 -10.64
N LYS A 454 22.61 38.07 -10.46
CA LYS A 454 21.66 38.78 -9.58
C LYS A 454 20.23 38.90 -10.15
N LYS A 455 20.05 38.69 -11.45
CA LYS A 455 18.74 38.78 -12.11
C LYS A 455 17.96 37.42 -12.15
N LYS A 456 18.61 36.32 -11.75
CA LYS A 456 17.98 35.04 -11.50
C LYS A 456 17.82 34.77 -10.01
#